data_2eaca63c774130869eb7db684c8029bb
#
_entry.id   2eaca63c774130869eb7db684c8029bb
#
_cell.length_a   1.000
_cell.length_b   1.000
_cell.length_c   1.000
_cell.angle_alpha   90.00
_cell.angle_beta   90.00
_cell.angle_gamma   90.00
#
_symmetry.space_group_name_H-M   'P 1'
#
loop_
_entity.id
_entity.type
_entity.pdbx_description
1 polymer ?
#
loop_
_entity_poly.entity_id
_entity_poly.type
_entity_poly.pdbx_seq_one_letter_code
_entity_poly.pdbx_strand_id
1 'polypeptide(L)'
;TEPRAVAAMAERAGSGVDILRYSAAGDRSADVVATEIDLDDELHPSLSLRTPWGSARVRLAVRGAHQVGNALAATAAALVCDVPLADVADALATASISPWRMALERTPEGARVLNDAYNANPTSMAAALRSLARLPAVRRIAVVGEMAELGPDGPQAHRDIAGLADDLGIDLVVVGTPLYERPVAADLEGAWDALARIRPFGPGDAVLVKASRVAGLERLAARLVAPPAP
;
A
#
# COMPACT_ATOMS: atom_id res chain seq x y z
N THR A 1 11.39 2.77 -6.99
CA THR A 1 12.72 3.44 -7.09
C THR A 1 12.98 3.68 -8.57
N GLU A 2 13.37 4.88 -8.96
CA GLU A 2 13.66 5.19 -10.35
C GLU A 2 14.86 4.36 -10.83
N PRO A 3 14.76 3.62 -11.94
CA PRO A 3 15.84 2.75 -12.44
C PRO A 3 17.18 3.48 -12.62
N ARG A 4 17.13 4.77 -13.00
CA ARG A 4 18.34 5.61 -13.17
C ARG A 4 19.05 5.91 -11.86
N ALA A 5 18.30 6.19 -10.77
CA ALA A 5 18.88 6.44 -9.45
C ALA A 5 19.56 5.19 -8.90
N VAL A 6 18.97 4.02 -9.07
CA VAL A 6 19.54 2.73 -8.66
C VAL A 6 20.83 2.41 -9.43
N ALA A 7 20.84 2.63 -10.74
CA ALA A 7 22.04 2.44 -11.56
C ALA A 7 23.19 3.38 -11.12
N ALA A 8 22.90 4.67 -10.91
CA ALA A 8 23.87 5.65 -10.43
C ALA A 8 24.42 5.31 -9.03
N MET A 9 23.60 4.76 -8.15
CA MET A 9 24.05 4.28 -6.84
C MET A 9 25.01 3.09 -6.97
N ALA A 10 24.68 2.13 -7.84
CA ALA A 10 25.53 0.97 -8.11
C ALA A 10 26.89 1.38 -8.70
N GLU A 11 26.93 2.33 -9.63
CA GLU A 11 28.16 2.87 -10.20
C GLU A 11 29.04 3.58 -9.16
N ARG A 12 28.43 4.25 -8.17
CA ARG A 12 29.14 4.96 -7.09
C ARG A 12 29.66 4.05 -5.99
N ALA A 13 29.11 2.85 -5.85
CA ALA A 13 29.49 1.93 -4.77
C ALA A 13 30.96 1.47 -4.85
N GLY A 14 31.60 1.59 -6.01
CA GLY A 14 33.01 1.23 -6.22
C GLY A 14 33.26 -0.27 -6.31
N SER A 15 34.47 -0.66 -6.67
CA SER A 15 34.85 -2.05 -6.97
C SER A 15 35.04 -2.97 -5.74
N GLY A 16 34.86 -2.43 -4.54
CA GLY A 16 35.00 -3.20 -3.29
C GLY A 16 33.68 -3.56 -2.60
N VAL A 17 32.55 -3.29 -3.26
CA VAL A 17 31.21 -3.55 -2.70
C VAL A 17 30.45 -4.50 -3.58
N ASP A 18 29.97 -5.61 -3.01
CA ASP A 18 29.06 -6.53 -3.69
C ASP A 18 27.67 -5.92 -3.76
N ILE A 19 27.09 -5.91 -4.97
CA ILE A 19 25.78 -5.32 -5.24
C ILE A 19 24.80 -6.43 -5.56
N LEU A 20 23.80 -6.59 -4.72
CA LEU A 20 22.67 -7.48 -4.96
C LEU A 20 21.48 -6.68 -5.51
N ARG A 21 21.00 -7.05 -6.69
CA ARG A 21 19.85 -6.42 -7.35
C ARG A 21 18.60 -7.25 -7.17
N TYR A 22 17.46 -6.59 -6.98
CA TYR A 22 16.18 -7.30 -6.94
C TYR A 22 15.15 -6.65 -7.87
N SER A 23 14.23 -7.49 -8.37
CA SER A 23 13.15 -7.05 -9.28
C SER A 23 11.82 -7.72 -8.96
N ALA A 24 10.80 -6.91 -8.69
CA ALA A 24 9.39 -7.32 -8.63
C ALA A 24 8.70 -7.24 -10.01
N ALA A 25 9.39 -6.74 -11.04
CA ALA A 25 8.89 -6.64 -12.41
C ALA A 25 9.28 -7.84 -13.29
N GLY A 26 9.92 -8.86 -12.70
CA GLY A 26 10.33 -10.07 -13.42
C GLY A 26 11.62 -9.90 -14.26
N ASP A 27 12.39 -8.82 -14.03
CA ASP A 27 13.68 -8.64 -14.71
C ASP A 27 14.65 -9.73 -14.29
N ARG A 28 14.96 -10.64 -15.23
CA ARG A 28 15.81 -11.80 -15.01
C ARG A 28 17.29 -11.47 -14.86
N SER A 29 17.71 -10.24 -15.15
CA SER A 29 19.07 -9.76 -14.91
C SER A 29 19.34 -9.44 -13.46
N ALA A 30 18.29 -9.27 -12.63
CA ALA A 30 18.42 -9.11 -11.20
C ALA A 30 18.74 -10.45 -10.50
N ASP A 31 19.40 -10.36 -9.35
CA ASP A 31 19.82 -11.51 -8.55
C ASP A 31 18.64 -12.14 -7.81
N VAL A 32 17.77 -11.31 -7.22
CA VAL A 32 16.56 -11.73 -6.50
C VAL A 32 15.34 -11.29 -7.29
N VAL A 33 14.55 -12.23 -7.78
CA VAL A 33 13.44 -11.95 -8.71
C VAL A 33 12.15 -12.59 -8.22
N ALA A 34 11.06 -11.81 -8.22
CA ALA A 34 9.72 -12.35 -8.08
C ALA A 34 9.07 -12.51 -9.45
N THR A 35 8.45 -13.66 -9.66
CA THR A 35 7.61 -13.97 -10.83
C THR A 35 6.29 -14.59 -10.37
N GLU A 36 5.33 -14.73 -11.28
CA GLU A 36 4.02 -15.33 -10.99
C GLU A 36 3.32 -14.66 -9.79
N ILE A 37 3.37 -13.33 -9.75
CA ILE A 37 2.79 -12.55 -8.65
C ILE A 37 1.28 -12.52 -8.84
N ASP A 38 0.55 -13.08 -7.87
CA ASP A 38 -0.91 -13.03 -7.80
C ASP A 38 -1.37 -12.53 -6.42
N LEU A 39 -2.54 -11.88 -6.38
CA LEU A 39 -3.15 -11.38 -5.14
C LEU A 39 -4.45 -12.11 -4.89
N ASP A 40 -4.62 -12.62 -3.69
CA ASP A 40 -5.91 -13.16 -3.26
C ASP A 40 -6.95 -12.05 -2.99
N ASP A 41 -8.20 -12.44 -2.69
CA ASP A 41 -9.32 -11.51 -2.40
C ASP A 41 -9.11 -10.64 -1.15
N GLU A 42 -8.09 -10.94 -0.36
CA GLU A 42 -7.65 -10.14 0.78
C GLU A 42 -6.33 -9.40 0.52
N LEU A 43 -5.87 -9.37 -0.75
CA LEU A 43 -4.68 -8.67 -1.22
C LEU A 43 -3.34 -9.27 -0.74
N HIS A 44 -3.30 -10.52 -0.26
CA HIS A 44 -2.04 -11.17 0.07
C HIS A 44 -1.34 -11.65 -1.21
N PRO A 45 -0.08 -11.21 -1.48
CA PRO A 45 0.67 -11.67 -2.62
C PRO A 45 1.14 -13.12 -2.47
N SER A 46 0.94 -13.92 -3.50
CA SER A 46 1.65 -15.18 -3.72
C SER A 46 2.61 -15.01 -4.88
N LEU A 47 3.82 -15.54 -4.79
CA LEU A 47 4.86 -15.36 -5.79
C LEU A 47 5.83 -16.53 -5.85
N SER A 48 6.50 -16.68 -6.99
CA SER A 48 7.69 -17.52 -7.15
C SER A 48 8.93 -16.66 -6.99
N LEU A 49 9.76 -16.99 -6.01
CA LEU A 49 11.01 -16.32 -5.67
C LEU A 49 12.17 -17.08 -6.27
N ARG A 50 13.04 -16.42 -7.05
CA ARG A 50 14.31 -16.93 -7.57
C ARG A 50 15.46 -16.10 -7.02
N THR A 51 16.49 -16.76 -6.52
CA THR A 51 17.69 -16.18 -5.94
C THR A 51 18.93 -16.97 -6.33
N PRO A 52 20.16 -16.46 -6.14
CA PRO A 52 21.40 -17.24 -6.28
C PRO A 52 21.49 -18.45 -5.34
N TRP A 53 20.76 -18.46 -4.24
CA TRP A 53 20.73 -19.53 -3.24
C TRP A 53 19.61 -20.56 -3.47
N GLY A 54 18.83 -20.42 -4.55
CA GLY A 54 17.73 -21.32 -4.89
C GLY A 54 16.41 -20.60 -5.20
N SER A 55 15.34 -21.38 -5.21
CA SER A 55 13.98 -20.87 -5.49
C SER A 55 13.01 -21.35 -4.42
N ALA A 56 12.01 -20.51 -4.13
CA ALA A 56 10.94 -20.83 -3.20
C ALA A 56 9.60 -20.28 -3.70
N ARG A 57 8.50 -20.89 -3.29
CA ARG A 57 7.16 -20.33 -3.44
C ARG A 57 6.76 -19.71 -2.12
N VAL A 58 6.30 -18.46 -2.14
CA VAL A 58 6.00 -17.70 -0.93
C VAL A 58 4.63 -17.05 -1.08
N ARG A 59 3.79 -17.13 -0.02
CA ARG A 59 2.63 -16.27 0.18
C ARG A 59 2.96 -15.29 1.29
N LEU A 60 2.93 -13.99 0.98
CA LEU A 60 3.24 -12.97 1.97
C LEU A 60 2.10 -12.81 2.98
N ALA A 61 2.42 -12.67 4.26
CA ALA A 61 1.44 -12.32 5.29
C ALA A 61 0.96 -10.87 5.19
N VAL A 62 1.74 -10.00 4.55
CA VAL A 62 1.42 -8.58 4.34
C VAL A 62 0.61 -8.37 3.05
N ARG A 63 -0.19 -7.29 2.99
CA ARG A 63 -1.13 -7.02 1.88
C ARG A 63 -0.61 -5.99 0.90
N GLY A 64 -1.00 -6.14 -0.38
CA GLY A 64 -0.72 -5.21 -1.47
C GLY A 64 0.47 -5.61 -2.33
N ALA A 65 0.33 -5.44 -3.65
CA ALA A 65 1.37 -5.81 -4.63
C ALA A 65 2.71 -5.09 -4.40
N HIS A 66 2.68 -3.86 -3.88
CA HIS A 66 3.89 -3.09 -3.57
C HIS A 66 4.75 -3.73 -2.46
N GLN A 67 4.17 -4.57 -1.61
CA GLN A 67 4.91 -5.28 -0.57
C GLN A 67 5.84 -6.37 -1.14
N VAL A 68 5.63 -6.81 -2.40
CA VAL A 68 6.56 -7.73 -3.06
C VAL A 68 7.95 -7.10 -3.16
N GLY A 69 8.05 -5.83 -3.56
CA GLY A 69 9.35 -5.14 -3.60
C GLY A 69 10.03 -5.06 -2.23
N ASN A 70 9.27 -4.78 -1.17
CA ASN A 70 9.79 -4.76 0.20
C ASN A 70 10.24 -6.15 0.66
N ALA A 71 9.47 -7.20 0.33
CA ALA A 71 9.83 -8.58 0.63
C ALA A 71 11.12 -9.00 -0.09
N LEU A 72 11.31 -8.61 -1.37
CA LEU A 72 12.53 -8.89 -2.10
C LEU A 72 13.75 -8.18 -1.50
N ALA A 73 13.59 -6.93 -1.07
CA ALA A 73 14.67 -6.20 -0.39
C ALA A 73 15.06 -6.87 0.93
N ALA A 74 14.07 -7.28 1.74
CA ALA A 74 14.32 -8.01 2.97
C ALA A 74 14.97 -9.38 2.71
N THR A 75 14.50 -10.10 1.69
CA THR A 75 15.10 -11.36 1.24
C THR A 75 16.56 -11.19 0.88
N ALA A 76 16.87 -10.20 0.03
CA ALA A 76 18.24 -9.94 -0.40
C ALA A 76 19.15 -9.66 0.81
N ALA A 77 18.70 -8.83 1.75
CA ALA A 77 19.45 -8.52 2.97
C ALA A 77 19.67 -9.75 3.86
N ALA A 78 18.64 -10.57 4.06
CA ALA A 78 18.73 -11.77 4.90
C ALA A 78 19.68 -12.82 4.31
N LEU A 79 19.60 -13.04 2.98
CA LEU A 79 20.45 -14.04 2.30
C LEU A 79 21.94 -13.64 2.31
N VAL A 80 22.25 -12.34 2.23
CA VAL A 80 23.65 -11.84 2.39
C VAL A 80 24.14 -12.03 3.83
N CYS A 81 23.24 -12.07 4.79
CA CYS A 81 23.56 -12.40 6.19
C CYS A 81 23.50 -13.90 6.49
N ASP A 82 23.63 -14.77 5.48
CA ASP A 82 23.67 -16.24 5.59
C ASP A 82 22.39 -16.86 6.19
N VAL A 83 21.25 -16.16 6.17
CA VAL A 83 19.97 -16.77 6.58
C VAL A 83 19.50 -17.74 5.48
N PRO A 84 19.19 -19.01 5.79
CA PRO A 84 18.72 -19.98 4.81
C PRO A 84 17.45 -19.51 4.07
N LEU A 85 17.36 -19.76 2.77
CA LEU A 85 16.22 -19.35 1.96
C LEU A 85 14.87 -19.89 2.48
N ALA A 86 14.87 -21.11 3.04
CA ALA A 86 13.67 -21.67 3.65
C ALA A 86 13.18 -20.85 4.84
N ASP A 87 14.08 -20.44 5.73
CA ASP A 87 13.76 -19.64 6.90
C ASP A 87 13.27 -18.24 6.49
N VAL A 88 13.85 -17.66 5.43
CA VAL A 88 13.36 -16.39 4.85
C VAL A 88 11.94 -16.54 4.32
N ALA A 89 11.65 -17.63 3.59
CA ALA A 89 10.32 -17.90 3.05
C ALA A 89 9.28 -18.06 4.16
N ASP A 90 9.59 -18.78 5.23
CA ASP A 90 8.72 -18.98 6.40
C ASP A 90 8.50 -17.67 7.16
N ALA A 91 9.55 -16.86 7.33
CA ALA A 91 9.46 -15.54 7.95
C ALA A 91 8.55 -14.59 7.16
N LEU A 92 8.65 -14.57 5.82
CA LEU A 92 7.78 -13.75 4.97
C LEU A 92 6.31 -14.18 5.04
N ALA A 93 6.05 -15.48 5.22
CA ALA A 93 4.70 -16.03 5.33
C ALA A 93 4.03 -15.71 6.68
N THR A 94 4.79 -15.28 7.68
CA THR A 94 4.31 -14.96 9.02
C THR A 94 4.61 -13.52 9.48
N ALA A 95 5.30 -12.73 8.63
CA ALA A 95 5.74 -11.39 8.96
C ALA A 95 4.56 -10.47 9.31
N SER A 96 4.72 -9.69 10.36
CA SER A 96 3.84 -8.59 10.71
C SER A 96 4.50 -7.25 10.44
N ILE A 97 3.70 -6.25 10.11
CA ILE A 97 4.15 -4.86 9.91
C ILE A 97 3.45 -3.93 10.89
N SER A 98 3.93 -2.70 11.00
CA SER A 98 3.33 -1.67 11.84
C SER A 98 1.83 -1.54 11.59
N PRO A 99 1.02 -1.22 12.61
CA PRO A 99 -0.40 -0.98 12.45
C PRO A 99 -0.68 0.11 11.40
N TRP A 100 -1.89 0.11 10.83
CA TRP A 100 -2.36 1.05 9.81
C TRP A 100 -1.57 1.03 8.50
N ARG A 101 -0.95 -0.11 8.16
CA ARG A 101 -0.34 -0.38 6.86
C ARG A 101 -1.11 -1.48 6.15
N MET A 102 -2.00 -1.10 5.25
CA MET A 102 -2.85 -2.03 4.49
C MET A 102 -3.64 -3.02 5.39
N ALA A 103 -3.99 -2.62 6.62
CA ALA A 103 -4.81 -3.45 7.49
C ALA A 103 -6.23 -3.55 6.92
N LEU A 104 -6.70 -4.77 6.65
CA LEU A 104 -8.03 -5.04 6.10
C LEU A 104 -8.95 -5.51 7.22
N GLU A 105 -9.96 -4.71 7.50
CA GLU A 105 -10.97 -4.91 8.54
C GLU A 105 -12.37 -4.86 7.92
N ARG A 106 -13.41 -5.02 8.74
CA ARG A 106 -14.80 -4.92 8.28
C ARG A 106 -15.62 -4.02 9.19
N THR A 107 -16.54 -3.27 8.59
CA THR A 107 -17.58 -2.60 9.36
C THR A 107 -18.56 -3.63 9.94
N PRO A 108 -19.37 -3.28 10.95
CA PRO A 108 -20.44 -4.15 11.45
C PRO A 108 -21.40 -4.65 10.37
N GLU A 109 -21.63 -3.83 9.33
CA GLU A 109 -22.52 -4.15 8.20
C GLU A 109 -21.79 -4.96 7.10
N GLY A 110 -20.51 -5.28 7.26
CA GLY A 110 -19.73 -6.17 6.41
C GLY A 110 -18.95 -5.51 5.28
N ALA A 111 -18.92 -4.17 5.18
CA ALA A 111 -18.05 -3.48 4.22
C ALA A 111 -16.58 -3.67 4.58
N ARG A 112 -15.70 -3.73 3.57
CA ARG A 112 -14.26 -3.81 3.77
C ARG A 112 -13.68 -2.44 4.07
N VAL A 113 -12.84 -2.34 5.09
CA VAL A 113 -12.08 -1.13 5.43
C VAL A 113 -10.60 -1.43 5.29
N LEU A 114 -9.96 -0.80 4.32
CA LEU A 114 -8.52 -0.88 4.10
C LEU A 114 -7.85 0.31 4.80
N ASN A 115 -7.31 0.07 5.99
CA ASN A 115 -6.64 1.10 6.77
C ASN A 115 -5.16 1.15 6.41
N ASP A 116 -4.76 2.23 5.74
CA ASP A 116 -3.36 2.52 5.34
C ASP A 116 -2.95 3.93 5.80
N ALA A 117 -3.44 4.35 6.97
CA ALA A 117 -3.30 5.71 7.51
C ALA A 117 -1.97 5.97 8.24
N TYR A 118 -0.97 5.09 8.10
CA TYR A 118 0.33 5.27 8.74
C TYR A 118 1.11 6.44 8.14
N ASN A 119 1.18 6.54 6.82
CA ASN A 119 1.82 7.64 6.10
C ASN A 119 1.34 7.69 4.64
N ALA A 120 1.57 8.82 3.95
CA ALA A 120 1.22 9.01 2.55
C ALA A 120 2.32 9.72 1.77
N ASN A 121 2.62 9.19 0.60
CA ASN A 121 3.38 9.82 -0.47
C ASN A 121 2.78 9.37 -1.83
N PRO A 122 3.12 10.00 -2.96
CA PRO A 122 2.48 9.70 -4.25
C PRO A 122 2.53 8.23 -4.64
N THR A 123 3.68 7.57 -4.46
CA THR A 123 3.86 6.14 -4.79
C THR A 123 2.96 5.25 -3.92
N SER A 124 2.93 5.50 -2.61
CA SER A 124 2.12 4.70 -1.69
C SER A 124 0.63 4.96 -1.84
N MET A 125 0.22 6.20 -2.17
CA MET A 125 -1.18 6.54 -2.47
C MET A 125 -1.65 5.81 -3.72
N ALA A 126 -0.88 5.87 -4.81
CA ALA A 126 -1.19 5.15 -6.04
C ALA A 126 -1.27 3.62 -5.81
N ALA A 127 -0.37 3.04 -5.01
CA ALA A 127 -0.39 1.63 -4.66
C ALA A 127 -1.65 1.25 -3.85
N ALA A 128 -2.05 2.08 -2.89
CA ALA A 128 -3.24 1.85 -2.07
C ALA A 128 -4.54 1.95 -2.90
N LEU A 129 -4.67 2.94 -3.79
CA LEU A 129 -5.82 3.06 -4.69
C LEU A 129 -5.92 1.86 -5.64
N ARG A 130 -4.81 1.41 -6.23
CA ARG A 130 -4.80 0.20 -7.06
C ARG A 130 -5.15 -1.05 -6.26
N SER A 131 -4.74 -1.13 -5.00
CA SER A 131 -5.13 -2.22 -4.10
C SER A 131 -6.64 -2.18 -3.78
N LEU A 132 -7.20 -0.99 -3.51
CA LEU A 132 -8.64 -0.82 -3.33
C LEU A 132 -9.42 -1.25 -4.59
N ALA A 133 -8.93 -0.88 -5.78
CA ALA A 133 -9.54 -1.27 -7.06
C ALA A 133 -9.57 -2.79 -7.27
N ARG A 134 -8.64 -3.53 -6.69
CA ARG A 134 -8.57 -5.00 -6.80
C ARG A 134 -9.47 -5.73 -5.78
N LEU A 135 -9.88 -5.06 -4.71
CA LEU A 135 -10.81 -5.69 -3.77
C LEU A 135 -12.14 -6.04 -4.47
N PRO A 136 -12.73 -7.21 -4.18
CA PRO A 136 -14.04 -7.57 -4.69
C PRO A 136 -15.12 -6.69 -4.05
N ALA A 137 -15.44 -5.56 -4.69
CA ALA A 137 -16.42 -4.59 -4.25
C ALA A 137 -17.15 -3.99 -5.45
N VAL A 138 -18.41 -3.61 -5.24
CA VAL A 138 -19.26 -2.89 -6.22
C VAL A 138 -18.96 -1.38 -6.13
N ARG A 139 -18.88 -0.86 -4.93
CA ARG A 139 -18.60 0.56 -4.66
C ARG A 139 -17.28 0.69 -3.91
N ARG A 140 -16.44 1.63 -4.35
CA ARG A 140 -15.12 1.91 -3.78
C ARG A 140 -15.00 3.36 -3.41
N ILE A 141 -14.63 3.64 -2.17
CA ILE A 141 -14.47 4.98 -1.62
C ILE A 141 -13.07 5.08 -1.01
N ALA A 142 -12.37 6.18 -1.29
CA ALA A 142 -11.11 6.47 -0.61
C ALA A 142 -11.23 7.76 0.19
N VAL A 143 -11.05 7.66 1.50
CA VAL A 143 -10.90 8.81 2.38
C VAL A 143 -9.43 9.16 2.43
N VAL A 144 -9.09 10.33 1.88
CA VAL A 144 -7.70 10.74 1.69
C VAL A 144 -7.44 12.10 2.34
N GLY A 145 -6.28 12.23 2.96
CA GLY A 145 -5.78 13.49 3.47
C GLY A 145 -4.49 13.90 2.78
N GLU A 146 -3.82 14.90 3.33
CA GLU A 146 -2.59 15.45 2.76
C GLU A 146 -1.47 14.41 2.65
N MET A 147 -0.73 14.49 1.56
CA MET A 147 0.62 13.92 1.42
C MET A 147 1.63 14.99 1.84
N ALA A 148 2.07 14.96 3.09
CA ALA A 148 3.01 15.93 3.63
C ALA A 148 4.42 15.78 3.04
N GLU A 149 5.27 16.78 3.26
CA GLU A 149 6.71 16.76 2.95
C GLU A 149 7.06 16.71 1.45
N LEU A 150 6.14 17.03 0.55
CA LEU A 150 6.37 17.02 -0.90
C LEU A 150 6.95 18.33 -1.44
N GLY A 151 7.01 19.39 -0.63
CA GLY A 151 7.48 20.70 -1.06
C GLY A 151 6.68 21.23 -2.27
N PRO A 152 7.36 21.84 -3.26
CA PRO A 152 6.69 22.47 -4.41
C PRO A 152 5.93 21.47 -5.32
N ASP A 153 6.26 20.19 -5.28
CA ASP A 153 5.61 19.16 -6.09
C ASP A 153 4.26 18.70 -5.49
N GLY A 154 3.97 19.10 -4.25
CA GLY A 154 2.77 18.70 -3.51
C GLY A 154 1.46 18.90 -4.28
N PRO A 155 1.14 20.11 -4.81
CA PRO A 155 -0.11 20.34 -5.52
C PRO A 155 -0.29 19.43 -6.74
N GLN A 156 0.75 19.23 -7.55
CA GLN A 156 0.66 18.36 -8.72
C GLN A 156 0.47 16.90 -8.31
N ALA A 157 1.23 16.43 -7.33
CA ALA A 157 1.10 15.06 -6.83
C ALA A 157 -0.32 14.73 -6.32
N HIS A 158 -0.98 15.67 -5.64
CA HIS A 158 -2.35 15.48 -5.17
C HIS A 158 -3.35 15.43 -6.34
N ARG A 159 -3.19 16.28 -7.36
CA ARG A 159 -4.02 16.22 -8.58
C ARG A 159 -3.84 14.90 -9.33
N ASP A 160 -2.60 14.42 -9.46
CA ASP A 160 -2.31 13.15 -10.12
C ASP A 160 -2.99 11.96 -9.39
N ILE A 161 -3.02 12.00 -8.07
CA ILE A 161 -3.73 10.99 -7.26
C ILE A 161 -5.25 11.12 -7.43
N ALA A 162 -5.80 12.33 -7.53
CA ALA A 162 -7.23 12.52 -7.80
C ALA A 162 -7.59 11.97 -9.18
N GLY A 163 -6.79 12.26 -10.22
CA GLY A 163 -6.98 11.70 -11.56
C GLY A 163 -6.90 10.17 -11.58
N LEU A 164 -5.94 9.58 -10.85
CA LEU A 164 -5.85 8.13 -10.72
C LEU A 164 -7.09 7.52 -10.05
N ALA A 165 -7.67 8.18 -9.06
CA ALA A 165 -8.91 7.70 -8.42
C ALA A 165 -10.08 7.73 -9.40
N ASP A 166 -10.21 8.80 -10.21
CA ASP A 166 -11.22 8.88 -11.27
C ASP A 166 -11.06 7.75 -12.31
N ASP A 167 -9.83 7.51 -12.77
CA ASP A 167 -9.50 6.42 -13.73
C ASP A 167 -9.84 5.03 -13.18
N LEU A 168 -9.75 4.85 -11.88
CA LEU A 168 -10.04 3.59 -11.19
C LEU A 168 -11.52 3.47 -10.75
N GLY A 169 -12.36 4.48 -10.99
CA GLY A 169 -13.75 4.52 -10.55
C GLY A 169 -13.89 4.51 -9.03
N ILE A 170 -13.04 5.26 -8.33
CA ILE A 170 -13.01 5.37 -6.87
C ILE A 170 -13.51 6.75 -6.46
N ASP A 171 -14.56 6.80 -5.65
CA ASP A 171 -15.06 8.04 -5.07
C ASP A 171 -14.10 8.57 -4.00
N LEU A 172 -13.71 9.86 -4.09
CA LEU A 172 -12.86 10.49 -3.09
C LEU A 172 -13.65 11.28 -2.05
N VAL A 173 -13.31 11.07 -0.78
CA VAL A 173 -13.63 11.95 0.34
C VAL A 173 -12.33 12.59 0.81
N VAL A 174 -12.14 13.86 0.51
CA VAL A 174 -10.91 14.59 0.84
C VAL A 174 -11.04 15.26 2.20
N VAL A 175 -10.00 15.15 3.05
CA VAL A 175 -9.99 15.67 4.42
C VAL A 175 -8.83 16.65 4.61
N GLY A 176 -9.15 17.85 5.08
CA GLY A 176 -8.20 18.83 5.60
C GLY A 176 -7.26 19.50 4.58
N THR A 177 -7.39 19.23 3.29
CA THR A 177 -6.53 19.82 2.27
C THR A 177 -7.27 20.10 0.96
N PRO A 178 -7.08 21.26 0.32
CA PRO A 178 -7.70 21.58 -0.97
C PRO A 178 -6.90 21.03 -2.17
N LEU A 179 -5.74 20.42 -1.96
CA LEU A 179 -4.76 20.13 -3.01
C LEU A 179 -5.24 19.08 -4.05
N TYR A 180 -6.27 18.31 -3.73
CA TYR A 180 -6.90 17.36 -4.68
C TYR A 180 -7.89 18.02 -5.65
N GLU A 181 -8.18 19.33 -5.48
CA GLU A 181 -9.17 20.05 -6.28
C GLU A 181 -10.56 19.38 -6.25
N ARG A 182 -10.97 18.90 -5.10
CA ARG A 182 -12.24 18.23 -4.80
C ARG A 182 -12.91 18.89 -3.58
N PRO A 183 -14.21 18.68 -3.36
CA PRO A 183 -14.87 19.10 -2.11
C PRO A 183 -14.13 18.56 -0.89
N VAL A 184 -13.88 19.43 0.10
CA VAL A 184 -13.06 19.12 1.27
C VAL A 184 -13.93 19.02 2.51
N ALA A 185 -13.82 17.92 3.24
CA ALA A 185 -14.24 17.83 4.63
C ALA A 185 -13.19 18.52 5.51
N ALA A 186 -13.62 19.44 6.36
CA ALA A 186 -12.70 20.26 7.14
C ALA A 186 -11.84 19.42 8.11
N ASP A 187 -12.43 18.37 8.67
CA ASP A 187 -11.85 17.52 9.70
C ASP A 187 -12.45 16.09 9.67
N LEU A 188 -12.18 15.32 10.71
CA LEU A 188 -12.69 13.94 10.85
C LEU A 188 -14.22 13.87 10.98
N GLU A 189 -14.85 14.84 11.64
CA GLU A 189 -16.32 14.87 11.75
C GLU A 189 -16.95 15.21 10.41
N GLY A 190 -16.42 16.19 9.68
CA GLY A 190 -16.84 16.47 8.32
C GLY A 190 -16.65 15.31 7.36
N ALA A 191 -15.58 14.53 7.52
CA ALA A 191 -15.37 13.29 6.76
C ALA A 191 -16.41 12.21 7.13
N TRP A 192 -16.72 12.08 8.41
CA TRP A 192 -17.76 11.18 8.90
C TRP A 192 -19.14 11.54 8.32
N ASP A 193 -19.49 12.82 8.31
CA ASP A 193 -20.74 13.34 7.74
C ASP A 193 -20.80 13.12 6.22
N ALA A 194 -19.67 13.30 5.52
CA ALA A 194 -19.58 13.01 4.09
C ALA A 194 -19.84 11.49 3.82
N LEU A 195 -19.23 10.61 4.61
CA LEU A 195 -19.48 9.19 4.55
C LEU A 195 -20.91 8.81 4.95
N ALA A 196 -21.52 9.52 5.90
CA ALA A 196 -22.91 9.28 6.33
C ALA A 196 -23.92 9.49 5.19
N ARG A 197 -23.61 10.38 4.24
CA ARG A 197 -24.45 10.60 3.03
C ARG A 197 -24.35 9.46 2.02
N ILE A 198 -23.28 8.67 2.08
CA ILE A 198 -23.03 7.52 1.18
C ILE A 198 -23.54 6.21 1.80
N ARG A 199 -23.77 6.19 3.13
CA ARG A 199 -24.26 5.04 3.89
C ARG A 199 -25.70 4.64 3.51
N PRO A 200 -26.15 3.41 3.83
CA PRO A 200 -25.41 2.40 4.58
C PRO A 200 -24.32 1.73 3.75
N PHE A 201 -23.22 1.33 4.43
CA PHE A 201 -22.23 0.44 3.85
C PHE A 201 -22.65 -1.02 4.01
N GLY A 202 -22.21 -1.87 3.09
CA GLY A 202 -22.52 -3.29 3.12
C GLY A 202 -21.41 -4.16 2.53
N PRO A 203 -21.62 -5.48 2.42
CA PRO A 203 -20.59 -6.43 1.95
C PRO A 203 -20.04 -6.13 0.55
N GLY A 204 -20.81 -5.37 -0.26
CA GLY A 204 -20.39 -4.92 -1.60
C GLY A 204 -19.54 -3.66 -1.63
N ASP A 205 -19.23 -3.07 -0.47
CA ASP A 205 -18.48 -1.81 -0.38
C ASP A 205 -17.04 -2.03 0.12
N ALA A 206 -16.12 -1.19 -0.35
CA ALA A 206 -14.77 -1.11 0.17
C ALA A 206 -14.37 0.35 0.39
N VAL A 207 -13.80 0.64 1.55
CA VAL A 207 -13.35 1.97 1.95
C VAL A 207 -11.85 1.92 2.24
N LEU A 208 -11.07 2.74 1.55
CA LEU A 208 -9.66 3.01 1.89
C LEU A 208 -9.60 4.24 2.79
N VAL A 209 -8.75 4.19 3.82
CA VAL A 209 -8.42 5.35 4.65
C VAL A 209 -6.92 5.57 4.60
N LYS A 210 -6.47 6.72 4.03
CA LYS A 210 -5.04 7.00 3.85
C LYS A 210 -4.70 8.48 3.86
N ALA A 211 -3.69 8.84 4.67
CA ALA A 211 -3.10 10.18 4.71
C ALA A 211 -1.70 10.12 5.34
N SER A 212 -0.98 11.23 5.32
CA SER A 212 0.17 11.43 6.20
C SER A 212 -0.22 11.35 7.66
N ARG A 213 0.70 10.92 8.51
CA ARG A 213 0.47 10.64 9.93
C ARG A 213 -0.19 11.79 10.69
N VAL A 214 0.18 13.02 10.33
CA VAL A 214 -0.33 14.23 10.98
C VAL A 214 -1.85 14.44 10.82
N ALA A 215 -2.47 13.84 9.81
CA ALA A 215 -3.91 13.94 9.57
C ALA A 215 -4.76 13.10 10.54
N GLY A 216 -4.17 12.11 11.21
CA GLY A 216 -4.84 11.28 12.22
C GLY A 216 -6.01 10.45 11.71
N LEU A 217 -6.03 10.09 10.41
CA LEU A 217 -7.16 9.38 9.80
C LEU A 217 -7.34 7.95 10.31
N GLU A 218 -6.35 7.36 11.00
CA GLU A 218 -6.51 6.07 11.68
C GLU A 218 -7.69 6.04 12.64
N ARG A 219 -8.04 7.20 13.23
CA ARG A 219 -9.21 7.35 14.11
C ARG A 219 -10.53 7.19 13.34
N LEU A 220 -10.58 7.68 12.10
CA LEU A 220 -11.75 7.48 11.25
C LEU A 220 -11.90 6.01 10.85
N ALA A 221 -10.80 5.34 10.49
CA ALA A 221 -10.79 3.90 10.20
C ALA A 221 -11.29 3.09 11.41
N ALA A 222 -10.78 3.39 12.61
CA ALA A 222 -11.23 2.74 13.85
C ALA A 222 -12.73 2.97 14.12
N ARG A 223 -13.26 4.18 13.85
CA ARG A 223 -14.68 4.48 13.99
C ARG A 223 -15.57 3.72 12.98
N LEU A 224 -15.07 3.47 11.77
CA LEU A 224 -15.78 2.70 10.75
C LEU A 224 -15.96 1.23 11.15
N VAL A 225 -15.01 0.65 11.84
CA VAL A 225 -15.03 -0.77 12.24
C VAL A 225 -15.57 -0.99 13.65
N ALA A 226 -15.76 0.07 14.43
CA ALA A 226 -16.33 -0.02 15.76
C ALA A 226 -17.79 -0.51 15.71
N PRO A 227 -18.21 -1.37 16.64
CA PRO A 227 -19.62 -1.71 16.76
C PRO A 227 -20.46 -0.46 17.03
N PRO A 228 -21.74 -0.43 16.59
CA PRO A 228 -22.62 0.68 16.92
C PRO A 228 -22.67 0.89 18.42
N ALA A 229 -22.71 2.15 18.83
CA ALA A 229 -22.91 2.47 20.24
C ALA A 229 -24.26 1.88 20.72
N PRO A 230 -24.33 1.33 21.95
CA PRO A 230 -25.53 0.73 22.50
C PRO A 230 -26.68 1.71 22.64
#